data_224e439fd5e86a12e3c9a033493193fd
#
_entry.id   224e439fd5e86a12e3c9a033493193fd
#
_cell.length_a   1.000
_cell.length_b   1.000
_cell.length_c   1.000
_cell.angle_alpha   90.00
_cell.angle_beta   90.00
_cell.angle_gamma   90.00
#
_symmetry.space_group_name_H-M   'P 1'
#
loop_
_entity.id
_entity.type
_entity.pdbx_description
1 polymer ?
#
loop_
_entity_poly.entity_id
_entity_poly.type
_entity_poly.pdbx_seq_one_letter_code
_entity_poly.pdbx_strand_id
1 'polypeptide(L)'
;MPVIQQENGRRSVKGLPQSWGVRAYRELSAAQAGVIGPMPERYKTLAAMLDGLTDSEIPLDATDAQICMLAERWANDCASNAATIHDATTLRQRMEFICGVRGIEPPGEEDDQQVIRRCTDPAWWRRNLRKVFNRKFEHAAIRLGRVSGSAGAYVSNETVQKRISQNRRNRKALAAVTMENENGQRYQLDDLADKGMGNKKLRKGELMLRFAGCDAIAKERADVGLFVTLTCPSKFHAILSKSDTINPNYQGATPRDAQDHLTDVWARTRAQNDRDGIQPYGLRVVEPHHDGCAHWHMVMFMAPEHVEQFTKNLKRHALAVDGDEPGAHAHRVATEAIDPAKGSATGYLAKYLSKNFDDEHVGEHVDEDGTISKPKRVGREVVTPAQRVEAWAAVWGIRQFQFVGTPPVTPWRETRRIEADKIADAPDHVKAAWLACQRETTTDEHGEVVVTKPADYAVYIRAQGGVLQGRDYRIHVAERLKAVEGRYGLVDRHVPTGIYCASAPHVQYASTRYEWRRVGLAVGVGLRGPWSPVNNCTADDAPFWEAAAAYSAEVPPFDDSEWFGSFDFDCFDKFGDYNPDLFTQRE
;
A
#
# COMPACT_ATOMS: atom_id res chain seq x y z
N MET A 1 -0.10 -22.78 -31.21
CA MET A 1 -0.11 -21.49 -31.94
C MET A 1 -1.21 -20.62 -31.35
N PRO A 2 -0.96 -19.34 -31.06
CA PRO A 2 -2.01 -18.48 -30.52
C PRO A 2 -3.21 -18.41 -31.48
N VAL A 3 -4.42 -18.51 -30.92
CA VAL A 3 -5.65 -18.44 -31.70
C VAL A 3 -5.85 -17.00 -32.18
N ILE A 4 -6.04 -16.82 -33.47
CA ILE A 4 -6.31 -15.51 -34.08
C ILE A 4 -7.81 -15.32 -34.20
N GLN A 5 -8.30 -14.17 -33.79
CA GLN A 5 -9.70 -13.74 -33.96
C GLN A 5 -9.76 -12.46 -34.81
N GLN A 6 -10.90 -12.23 -35.42
CA GLN A 6 -11.18 -11.01 -36.18
C GLN A 6 -12.42 -10.32 -35.59
N GLU A 7 -12.22 -9.10 -35.10
CA GLU A 7 -13.29 -8.26 -34.57
C GLU A 7 -13.20 -6.84 -35.18
N ASN A 8 -14.32 -6.27 -35.59
CA ASN A 8 -14.39 -4.92 -36.17
C ASN A 8 -13.38 -4.69 -37.30
N GLY A 9 -13.16 -5.70 -38.17
CA GLY A 9 -12.21 -5.65 -39.27
C GLY A 9 -10.74 -5.73 -38.89
N ARG A 10 -10.41 -5.95 -37.61
CA ARG A 10 -9.03 -6.08 -37.11
C ARG A 10 -8.75 -7.49 -36.66
N ARG A 11 -7.60 -8.02 -37.08
CA ARG A 11 -7.11 -9.32 -36.58
C ARG A 11 -6.34 -9.10 -35.29
N SER A 12 -6.59 -9.95 -34.30
CA SER A 12 -5.93 -9.91 -32.98
C SER A 12 -5.72 -11.32 -32.42
N VAL A 13 -4.79 -11.45 -31.47
CA VAL A 13 -4.59 -12.69 -30.71
C VAL A 13 -5.71 -12.80 -29.67
N LYS A 14 -6.44 -13.91 -29.67
CA LYS A 14 -7.54 -14.17 -28.74
C LYS A 14 -7.02 -14.27 -27.31
N GLY A 15 -7.81 -13.80 -26.34
CA GLY A 15 -7.46 -13.85 -24.91
C GLY A 15 -6.53 -12.73 -24.43
N LEU A 16 -6.14 -11.81 -25.32
CA LEU A 16 -5.43 -10.57 -24.96
C LEU A 16 -6.35 -9.35 -25.07
N PRO A 17 -6.18 -8.32 -24.22
CA PRO A 17 -6.82 -7.02 -24.44
C PRO A 17 -6.66 -6.57 -25.88
N GLN A 18 -7.69 -5.99 -26.48
CA GLN A 18 -7.74 -5.71 -27.93
C GLN A 18 -6.49 -4.96 -28.45
N SER A 19 -5.99 -3.95 -27.71
CA SER A 19 -4.79 -3.20 -28.08
C SER A 19 -3.52 -4.08 -28.11
N TRP A 20 -3.41 -5.01 -27.16
CA TRP A 20 -2.29 -5.95 -27.07
C TRP A 20 -2.38 -7.04 -28.14
N GLY A 21 -3.59 -7.59 -28.33
CA GLY A 21 -3.86 -8.64 -29.30
C GLY A 21 -3.58 -8.18 -30.74
N VAL A 22 -3.99 -6.97 -31.13
CA VAL A 22 -3.72 -6.40 -32.46
C VAL A 22 -2.22 -6.18 -32.68
N ARG A 23 -1.51 -5.67 -31.69
CA ARG A 23 -0.05 -5.48 -31.78
C ARG A 23 0.68 -6.80 -31.86
N ALA A 24 0.36 -7.75 -30.97
CA ALA A 24 0.93 -9.09 -31.00
C ALA A 24 0.70 -9.79 -32.35
N TYR A 25 -0.50 -9.66 -32.92
CA TYR A 25 -0.79 -10.19 -34.25
C TYR A 25 0.11 -9.58 -35.33
N ARG A 26 0.28 -8.24 -35.35
CA ARG A 26 1.13 -7.56 -36.33
C ARG A 26 2.58 -8.00 -36.23
N GLU A 27 3.10 -8.08 -35.02
CA GLU A 27 4.48 -8.50 -34.76
C GLU A 27 4.72 -9.97 -35.13
N LEU A 28 3.77 -10.88 -34.79
CA LEU A 28 3.83 -12.29 -35.21
C LEU A 28 3.77 -12.44 -36.73
N SER A 29 2.89 -11.68 -37.39
CA SER A 29 2.76 -11.72 -38.86
C SER A 29 4.02 -11.19 -39.56
N ALA A 30 4.64 -10.14 -39.03
CA ALA A 30 5.89 -9.60 -39.56
C ALA A 30 7.06 -10.58 -39.35
N ALA A 31 7.11 -11.29 -38.22
CA ALA A 31 8.10 -12.32 -37.97
C ALA A 31 7.94 -13.53 -38.93
N GLN A 32 6.71 -13.99 -39.15
CA GLN A 32 6.42 -15.08 -40.10
C GLN A 32 6.73 -14.72 -41.54
N ALA A 33 6.57 -13.44 -41.93
CA ALA A 33 6.90 -12.94 -43.24
C ALA A 33 8.41 -12.67 -43.45
N GLY A 34 9.25 -12.93 -42.45
CA GLY A 34 10.69 -12.67 -42.51
C GLY A 34 11.09 -11.19 -42.50
N VAL A 35 10.13 -10.28 -42.28
CA VAL A 35 10.36 -8.83 -42.31
C VAL A 35 11.22 -8.35 -41.12
N ILE A 36 11.19 -9.04 -40.00
CA ILE A 36 11.91 -8.69 -38.74
C ILE A 36 12.92 -9.76 -38.32
N GLY A 37 13.40 -10.58 -39.25
CA GLY A 37 14.35 -11.67 -38.95
C GLY A 37 13.71 -12.88 -38.28
N PRO A 38 14.53 -13.83 -37.73
CA PRO A 38 13.99 -15.00 -37.02
C PRO A 38 13.12 -14.57 -35.86
N MET A 39 12.03 -15.35 -35.60
CA MET A 39 11.06 -15.03 -34.54
C MET A 39 11.78 -14.71 -33.23
N PRO A 40 11.71 -13.47 -32.73
CA PRO A 40 12.38 -13.10 -31.50
C PRO A 40 11.97 -14.02 -30.35
N GLU A 41 12.87 -14.34 -29.43
CA GLU A 41 12.64 -15.26 -28.31
C GLU A 41 11.41 -14.87 -27.48
N ARG A 42 11.12 -13.55 -27.36
CA ARG A 42 9.92 -13.03 -26.71
C ARG A 42 8.60 -13.57 -27.28
N TYR A 43 8.56 -13.93 -28.59
CA TYR A 43 7.33 -14.48 -29.20
C TYR A 43 7.20 -15.98 -29.02
N LYS A 44 8.29 -16.71 -28.89
CA LYS A 44 8.25 -18.11 -28.43
C LYS A 44 7.74 -18.16 -27.00
N THR A 45 8.24 -17.25 -26.16
CA THR A 45 7.77 -17.07 -24.79
C THR A 45 6.32 -16.58 -24.73
N LEU A 46 5.90 -15.68 -25.65
CA LEU A 46 4.52 -15.23 -25.77
C LEU A 46 3.57 -16.39 -26.11
N ALA A 47 3.93 -17.25 -27.05
CA ALA A 47 3.13 -18.42 -27.39
C ALA A 47 2.96 -19.38 -26.19
N ALA A 48 4.06 -19.66 -25.49
CA ALA A 48 4.02 -20.48 -24.28
C ALA A 48 3.21 -19.81 -23.12
N MET A 49 3.30 -18.49 -22.99
CA MET A 49 2.49 -17.73 -22.05
C MET A 49 1.01 -17.75 -22.37
N LEU A 50 0.66 -17.59 -23.63
CA LEU A 50 -0.74 -17.60 -24.09
C LEU A 50 -1.37 -18.98 -23.87
N ASP A 51 -0.61 -20.05 -24.08
CA ASP A 51 -1.06 -21.41 -23.77
C ASP A 51 -1.35 -21.58 -22.27
N GLY A 52 -0.50 -21.04 -21.38
CA GLY A 52 -0.73 -21.04 -19.92
C GLY A 52 -1.79 -20.04 -19.42
N LEU A 53 -2.10 -18.99 -20.19
CA LEU A 53 -3.11 -17.99 -19.85
C LEU A 53 -4.52 -18.37 -20.32
N THR A 54 -4.63 -19.17 -21.38
CA THR A 54 -5.92 -19.65 -21.93
C THR A 54 -6.59 -20.71 -21.05
N ASP A 55 -5.83 -21.43 -20.22
CA ASP A 55 -6.35 -22.44 -19.31
C ASP A 55 -6.94 -21.88 -18.00
N SER A 56 -6.89 -20.57 -17.79
CA SER A 56 -7.46 -19.98 -16.57
C SER A 56 -8.91 -19.56 -16.76
N GLU A 57 -9.74 -19.80 -15.74
CA GLU A 57 -11.16 -19.39 -15.73
C GLU A 57 -11.37 -17.88 -15.94
N ILE A 58 -10.32 -17.05 -15.75
CA ILE A 58 -10.37 -15.59 -15.97
C ILE A 58 -9.38 -15.23 -17.07
N PRO A 59 -9.83 -14.98 -18.30
CA PRO A 59 -8.98 -14.52 -19.38
C PRO A 59 -8.48 -13.07 -19.14
N LEU A 60 -7.37 -12.68 -19.75
CA LEU A 60 -6.78 -11.34 -19.56
C LEU A 60 -7.65 -10.20 -20.11
N ASP A 61 -8.56 -10.49 -21.01
CA ASP A 61 -9.54 -9.56 -21.56
C ASP A 61 -10.87 -9.56 -20.79
N ALA A 62 -10.93 -10.26 -19.65
CA ALA A 62 -12.13 -10.30 -18.84
C ALA A 62 -12.58 -8.89 -18.41
N THR A 63 -13.86 -8.65 -18.58
CA THR A 63 -14.53 -7.44 -18.09
C THR A 63 -14.82 -7.55 -16.59
N ASP A 64 -15.01 -6.41 -15.93
CA ASP A 64 -15.41 -6.40 -14.53
C ASP A 64 -16.75 -7.13 -14.30
N ALA A 65 -17.70 -7.04 -15.24
CA ALA A 65 -18.94 -7.78 -15.19
C ALA A 65 -18.72 -9.30 -15.16
N GLN A 66 -17.81 -9.81 -15.98
CA GLN A 66 -17.47 -11.24 -15.98
C GLN A 66 -16.82 -11.69 -14.66
N ILE A 67 -15.98 -10.82 -14.05
CA ILE A 67 -15.41 -11.07 -12.72
C ILE A 67 -16.51 -11.12 -11.65
N CYS A 68 -17.49 -10.21 -11.72
CA CYS A 68 -18.63 -10.20 -10.80
C CYS A 68 -19.49 -11.47 -10.95
N MET A 69 -19.83 -11.88 -12.18
CA MET A 69 -20.58 -13.10 -12.45
C MET A 69 -19.83 -14.34 -11.93
N LEU A 70 -18.51 -14.40 -12.10
CA LEU A 70 -17.69 -15.49 -11.57
C LEU A 70 -17.69 -15.50 -10.04
N ALA A 71 -17.60 -14.33 -9.41
CA ALA A 71 -17.68 -14.19 -7.96
C ALA A 71 -19.01 -14.70 -7.39
N GLU A 72 -20.12 -14.36 -8.04
CA GLU A 72 -21.45 -14.85 -7.68
C GLU A 72 -21.54 -16.37 -7.84
N ARG A 73 -21.06 -16.92 -8.97
CA ARG A 73 -21.03 -18.37 -9.19
C ARG A 73 -20.27 -19.10 -8.09
N TRP A 74 -19.08 -18.61 -7.73
CA TRP A 74 -18.24 -19.25 -6.72
C TRP A 74 -18.80 -19.13 -5.30
N ALA A 75 -19.44 -18.01 -4.97
CA ALA A 75 -20.15 -17.85 -3.71
C ALA A 75 -21.34 -18.82 -3.62
N ASN A 76 -22.10 -18.98 -4.70
CA ASN A 76 -23.22 -19.92 -4.77
C ASN A 76 -22.76 -21.37 -4.66
N ASP A 77 -21.62 -21.76 -5.27
CA ASP A 77 -21.03 -23.09 -5.08
C ASP A 77 -20.70 -23.35 -3.61
N CYS A 78 -20.15 -22.34 -2.92
CA CYS A 78 -19.89 -22.43 -1.47
C CYS A 78 -21.19 -22.52 -0.67
N ALA A 79 -22.21 -21.72 -0.99
CA ALA A 79 -23.51 -21.76 -0.33
C ALA A 79 -24.19 -23.11 -0.51
N SER A 80 -24.07 -23.75 -1.68
CA SER A 80 -24.58 -25.11 -1.93
C SER A 80 -23.90 -26.16 -1.05
N ASN A 81 -22.59 -26.07 -0.83
CA ASN A 81 -21.87 -26.92 0.12
C ASN A 81 -22.36 -26.67 1.57
N ALA A 82 -22.58 -25.39 1.95
CA ALA A 82 -23.08 -25.04 3.27
C ALA A 82 -24.50 -25.56 3.55
N ALA A 83 -25.31 -25.76 2.52
CA ALA A 83 -26.65 -26.36 2.66
C ALA A 83 -26.62 -27.88 2.92
N THR A 84 -25.51 -28.55 2.62
CA THR A 84 -25.40 -30.02 2.70
C THR A 84 -24.46 -30.48 3.81
N ILE A 85 -23.47 -29.70 4.18
CA ILE A 85 -22.49 -30.05 5.23
C ILE A 85 -22.85 -29.27 6.50
N HIS A 86 -23.30 -29.98 7.54
CA HIS A 86 -23.76 -29.35 8.78
C HIS A 86 -22.67 -29.17 9.83
N ASP A 87 -21.58 -29.96 9.76
CA ASP A 87 -20.43 -29.78 10.65
C ASP A 87 -19.57 -28.61 10.19
N ALA A 88 -19.42 -27.60 11.07
CA ALA A 88 -18.74 -26.34 10.74
C ALA A 88 -17.26 -26.53 10.36
N THR A 89 -16.55 -27.40 11.04
CA THR A 89 -15.13 -27.66 10.79
C THR A 89 -14.91 -28.37 9.46
N THR A 90 -15.74 -29.36 9.16
CA THR A 90 -15.73 -30.06 7.85
C THR A 90 -16.08 -29.10 6.72
N LEU A 91 -17.07 -28.23 6.93
CA LEU A 91 -17.47 -27.22 5.97
C LEU A 91 -16.35 -26.20 5.73
N ARG A 92 -15.69 -25.72 6.77
CA ARG A 92 -14.51 -24.84 6.68
C ARG A 92 -13.42 -25.48 5.83
N GLN A 93 -13.03 -26.71 6.12
CA GLN A 93 -12.02 -27.43 5.32
C GLN A 93 -12.42 -27.53 3.84
N ARG A 94 -13.72 -27.74 3.58
CA ARG A 94 -14.26 -27.74 2.20
C ARG A 94 -14.13 -26.35 1.55
N MET A 95 -14.41 -25.26 2.26
CA MET A 95 -14.23 -23.89 1.78
C MET A 95 -12.77 -23.58 1.47
N GLU A 96 -11.85 -23.95 2.36
CA GLU A 96 -10.40 -23.78 2.17
C GLU A 96 -9.92 -24.56 0.94
N PHE A 97 -10.38 -25.78 0.74
CA PHE A 97 -10.09 -26.57 -0.47
C PHE A 97 -10.60 -25.88 -1.73
N ILE A 98 -11.85 -25.38 -1.73
CA ILE A 98 -12.44 -24.64 -2.86
C ILE A 98 -11.61 -23.38 -3.19
N CYS A 99 -11.20 -22.64 -2.18
CA CYS A 99 -10.32 -21.47 -2.36
C CYS A 99 -8.99 -21.87 -3.00
N GLY A 100 -8.32 -22.91 -2.45
CA GLY A 100 -7.03 -23.38 -2.94
C GLY A 100 -7.06 -23.85 -4.40
N VAL A 101 -8.06 -24.63 -4.80
CA VAL A 101 -8.24 -25.07 -6.20
C VAL A 101 -8.41 -23.87 -7.16
N ARG A 102 -8.99 -22.77 -6.68
CA ARG A 102 -9.22 -21.54 -7.46
C ARG A 102 -8.07 -20.52 -7.35
N GLY A 103 -6.97 -20.88 -6.67
CA GLY A 103 -5.81 -20.02 -6.49
C GLY A 103 -6.08 -18.78 -5.64
N ILE A 104 -7.09 -18.84 -4.76
CA ILE A 104 -7.41 -17.80 -3.80
C ILE A 104 -6.99 -18.28 -2.40
N GLU A 105 -6.27 -17.41 -1.69
CA GLU A 105 -5.93 -17.65 -0.30
C GLU A 105 -7.20 -17.68 0.56
N PRO A 106 -7.43 -18.75 1.34
CA PRO A 106 -8.62 -18.84 2.18
C PRO A 106 -8.62 -17.75 3.26
N PRO A 107 -9.81 -17.39 3.82
CA PRO A 107 -9.88 -16.47 4.94
C PRO A 107 -9.09 -16.99 6.15
N GLY A 108 -8.30 -16.11 6.79
CA GLY A 108 -7.41 -16.47 7.91
C GLY A 108 -8.06 -16.35 9.31
N GLU A 109 -9.37 -16.24 9.41
CA GLU A 109 -10.08 -16.14 10.68
C GLU A 109 -10.04 -17.44 11.49
N GLU A 110 -10.01 -17.33 12.82
CA GLU A 110 -10.06 -18.49 13.73
C GLU A 110 -11.47 -19.10 13.82
N ASP A 111 -12.50 -18.26 13.72
CA ASP A 111 -13.91 -18.70 13.76
C ASP A 111 -14.36 -19.29 12.44
N ASP A 112 -14.74 -20.57 12.48
CA ASP A 112 -15.26 -21.34 11.33
C ASP A 112 -16.45 -20.64 10.66
N GLN A 113 -17.36 -20.06 11.44
CA GLN A 113 -18.55 -19.38 10.93
C GLN A 113 -18.18 -18.12 10.13
N GLN A 114 -17.16 -17.38 10.54
CA GLN A 114 -16.70 -16.21 9.80
C GLN A 114 -16.07 -16.62 8.46
N VAL A 115 -15.28 -17.69 8.42
CA VAL A 115 -14.73 -18.26 7.18
C VAL A 115 -15.85 -18.66 6.22
N ILE A 116 -16.86 -19.40 6.72
CA ILE A 116 -18.00 -19.84 5.92
C ILE A 116 -18.76 -18.64 5.35
N ARG A 117 -19.10 -17.65 6.19
CA ARG A 117 -19.81 -16.43 5.76
C ARG A 117 -19.04 -15.66 4.69
N ARG A 118 -17.71 -15.58 4.78
CA ARG A 118 -16.88 -14.95 3.75
C ARG A 118 -16.94 -15.74 2.44
N CYS A 119 -16.75 -17.04 2.49
CA CYS A 119 -16.74 -17.88 1.30
C CYS A 119 -18.13 -17.98 0.61
N THR A 120 -19.21 -17.74 1.34
CA THR A 120 -20.58 -17.67 0.77
C THR A 120 -20.96 -16.26 0.30
N ASP A 121 -20.11 -15.24 0.50
CA ASP A 121 -20.38 -13.87 0.09
C ASP A 121 -19.74 -13.54 -1.27
N PRO A 122 -20.54 -13.18 -2.30
CA PRO A 122 -20.01 -12.75 -3.59
C PRO A 122 -19.05 -11.57 -3.53
N ALA A 123 -19.23 -10.64 -2.57
CA ALA A 123 -18.35 -9.48 -2.45
C ALA A 123 -16.93 -9.85 -1.99
N TRP A 124 -16.80 -10.87 -1.14
CA TRP A 124 -15.48 -11.39 -0.76
C TRP A 124 -14.76 -12.02 -1.96
N TRP A 125 -15.46 -12.84 -2.75
CA TRP A 125 -14.92 -13.44 -3.99
C TRP A 125 -14.52 -12.37 -5.00
N ARG A 126 -15.39 -11.40 -5.26
CA ARG A 126 -15.16 -10.30 -6.19
C ARG A 126 -13.89 -9.53 -5.87
N ARG A 127 -13.65 -9.20 -4.59
CA ARG A 127 -12.44 -8.51 -4.13
C ARG A 127 -11.18 -9.32 -4.40
N ASN A 128 -11.19 -10.61 -4.00
CA ASN A 128 -10.04 -11.49 -4.20
C ASN A 128 -9.79 -11.79 -5.69
N LEU A 129 -10.83 -11.99 -6.47
CA LEU A 129 -10.73 -12.19 -7.92
C LEU A 129 -10.14 -10.97 -8.63
N ARG A 130 -10.57 -9.75 -8.27
CA ARG A 130 -9.97 -8.51 -8.81
C ARG A 130 -8.49 -8.39 -8.45
N LYS A 131 -8.11 -8.71 -7.22
CA LYS A 131 -6.70 -8.71 -6.78
C LYS A 131 -5.87 -9.68 -7.62
N VAL A 132 -6.30 -10.93 -7.74
CA VAL A 132 -5.62 -11.96 -8.52
C VAL A 132 -5.58 -11.59 -10.01
N PHE A 133 -6.72 -11.17 -10.58
CA PHE A 133 -6.81 -10.74 -11.96
C PHE A 133 -5.88 -9.57 -12.29
N ASN A 134 -5.89 -8.51 -11.45
CA ASN A 134 -5.04 -7.34 -11.69
C ASN A 134 -3.56 -7.68 -11.63
N ARG A 135 -3.13 -8.55 -10.69
CA ARG A 135 -1.74 -9.03 -10.61
C ARG A 135 -1.36 -9.88 -11.83
N LYS A 136 -2.24 -10.80 -12.23
CA LYS A 136 -2.02 -11.62 -13.42
C LYS A 136 -1.93 -10.77 -14.69
N PHE A 137 -2.83 -9.80 -14.83
CA PHE A 137 -2.85 -8.85 -15.94
C PHE A 137 -1.55 -8.04 -16.00
N GLU A 138 -1.12 -7.48 -14.87
CA GLU A 138 0.10 -6.69 -14.80
C GLU A 138 1.36 -7.52 -15.04
N HIS A 139 1.41 -8.74 -14.52
CA HIS A 139 2.50 -9.67 -14.80
C HIS A 139 2.61 -10.01 -16.29
N ALA A 140 1.47 -10.23 -16.96
CA ALA A 140 1.44 -10.42 -18.40
C ALA A 140 1.95 -9.15 -19.14
N ALA A 141 1.57 -7.95 -18.68
CA ALA A 141 2.06 -6.69 -19.23
C ALA A 141 3.59 -6.56 -19.13
N ILE A 142 4.17 -6.89 -17.97
CA ILE A 142 5.62 -6.91 -17.75
C ILE A 142 6.30 -7.86 -18.76
N ARG A 143 5.85 -9.10 -18.82
CA ARG A 143 6.41 -10.12 -19.73
C ARG A 143 6.28 -9.76 -21.19
N LEU A 144 5.24 -9.02 -21.58
CA LEU A 144 5.03 -8.51 -22.93
C LEU A 144 5.80 -7.22 -23.24
N GLY A 145 6.66 -6.73 -22.33
CA GLY A 145 7.40 -5.49 -22.49
C GLY A 145 6.53 -4.25 -22.52
N ARG A 146 5.37 -4.28 -21.85
CA ARG A 146 4.45 -3.13 -21.72
C ARG A 146 4.80 -2.23 -20.54
N VAL A 147 5.67 -2.73 -19.66
CA VAL A 147 6.23 -2.00 -18.55
C VAL A 147 7.71 -1.79 -18.84
N SER A 148 8.06 -0.59 -19.27
CA SER A 148 9.42 -0.19 -19.61
C SER A 148 9.52 1.32 -19.69
N GLY A 149 10.72 1.88 -19.79
CA GLY A 149 10.95 3.32 -19.91
C GLY A 149 10.18 3.95 -21.07
N SER A 150 10.12 3.29 -22.23
CA SER A 150 9.44 3.79 -23.44
C SER A 150 7.93 3.54 -23.45
N ALA A 151 7.48 2.38 -22.98
CA ALA A 151 6.06 1.98 -23.05
C ALA A 151 5.24 2.60 -21.91
N GLY A 152 5.60 2.29 -20.67
CA GLY A 152 4.97 2.81 -19.46
C GLY A 152 5.83 2.43 -18.27
N ALA A 153 6.62 3.38 -17.75
CA ALA A 153 7.50 3.13 -16.63
C ALA A 153 6.70 2.69 -15.39
N TYR A 154 7.28 1.77 -14.62
CA TYR A 154 6.81 1.27 -13.33
C TYR A 154 5.61 0.33 -13.38
N VAL A 155 4.60 0.64 -14.21
CA VAL A 155 3.33 -0.08 -14.31
C VAL A 155 2.71 0.14 -15.69
N SER A 156 1.92 -0.82 -16.18
CA SER A 156 1.25 -0.70 -17.49
C SER A 156 0.28 0.49 -17.53
N ASN A 157 0.07 1.03 -18.74
CA ASN A 157 -0.85 2.13 -18.95
C ASN A 157 -2.29 1.76 -18.56
N GLU A 158 -2.68 0.53 -18.79
CA GLU A 158 -3.99 0.00 -18.47
C GLU A 158 -4.22 -0.06 -16.95
N THR A 159 -3.23 -0.52 -16.19
CA THR A 159 -3.32 -0.60 -14.72
C THR A 159 -3.38 0.78 -14.09
N VAL A 160 -2.58 1.75 -14.56
CA VAL A 160 -2.65 3.11 -14.00
C VAL A 160 -3.99 3.77 -14.32
N GLN A 161 -4.56 3.56 -15.52
CA GLN A 161 -5.90 4.08 -15.86
C GLN A 161 -7.00 3.46 -15.00
N LYS A 162 -6.93 2.14 -14.76
CA LYS A 162 -7.84 1.45 -13.82
C LYS A 162 -7.75 2.06 -12.43
N ARG A 163 -6.53 2.33 -11.92
CA ARG A 163 -6.32 2.94 -10.60
C ARG A 163 -6.87 4.36 -10.51
N ILE A 164 -6.59 5.22 -11.50
CA ILE A 164 -7.14 6.59 -11.55
C ILE A 164 -8.66 6.55 -11.57
N SER A 165 -9.24 5.71 -12.40
CA SER A 165 -10.69 5.54 -12.49
C SER A 165 -11.29 5.03 -11.17
N GLN A 166 -10.62 4.10 -10.50
CA GLN A 166 -11.01 3.62 -9.17
C GLN A 166 -10.98 4.74 -8.13
N ASN A 167 -9.87 5.48 -8.05
CA ASN A 167 -9.74 6.60 -7.11
C ASN A 167 -10.82 7.66 -7.34
N ARG A 168 -11.17 7.96 -8.60
CA ARG A 168 -12.24 8.90 -8.95
C ARG A 168 -13.61 8.39 -8.50
N ARG A 169 -13.93 7.11 -8.73
CA ARG A 169 -15.18 6.50 -8.25
C ARG A 169 -15.26 6.51 -6.73
N ASN A 170 -14.16 6.12 -6.06
CA ASN A 170 -14.09 6.12 -4.60
C ASN A 170 -14.34 7.53 -4.05
N ARG A 171 -13.66 8.55 -4.59
CA ARG A 171 -13.87 9.95 -4.18
C ARG A 171 -15.33 10.39 -4.33
N LYS A 172 -15.93 10.09 -5.49
CA LYS A 172 -17.35 10.40 -5.74
C LYS A 172 -18.29 9.71 -4.74
N ALA A 173 -18.00 8.46 -4.40
CA ALA A 173 -18.80 7.72 -3.43
C ALA A 173 -18.64 8.28 -2.00
N LEU A 174 -17.42 8.63 -1.59
CA LEU A 174 -17.17 9.26 -0.30
C LEU A 174 -17.88 10.63 -0.18
N ALA A 175 -17.82 11.45 -1.23
CA ALA A 175 -18.51 12.75 -1.28
C ALA A 175 -20.05 12.65 -1.18
N ALA A 176 -20.63 11.48 -1.48
CA ALA A 176 -22.06 11.24 -1.36
C ALA A 176 -22.49 10.81 0.06
N VAL A 177 -21.58 10.61 0.98
CA VAL A 177 -21.86 10.13 2.35
C VAL A 177 -21.67 11.25 3.35
N THR A 178 -22.73 11.59 4.09
CA THR A 178 -22.69 12.54 5.21
C THR A 178 -22.55 11.78 6.52
N MET A 179 -21.59 12.20 7.34
CA MET A 179 -21.33 11.68 8.68
C MET A 179 -21.71 12.72 9.73
N GLU A 180 -22.23 12.26 10.85
CA GLU A 180 -22.57 13.11 12.00
C GLU A 180 -21.97 12.49 13.27
N ASN A 181 -21.31 13.29 14.11
CA ASN A 181 -20.81 12.83 15.39
C ASN A 181 -21.85 13.08 16.51
N GLU A 182 -21.51 12.64 17.73
CA GLU A 182 -22.36 12.79 18.94
C GLU A 182 -22.63 14.26 19.31
N ASN A 183 -21.80 15.19 18.84
CA ASN A 183 -21.98 16.63 19.04
C ASN A 183 -22.86 17.27 17.94
N GLY A 184 -23.43 16.49 17.03
CA GLY A 184 -24.26 16.97 15.93
C GLY A 184 -23.47 17.63 14.79
N GLN A 185 -22.15 17.55 14.80
CA GLN A 185 -21.32 18.09 13.71
C GLN A 185 -21.42 17.17 12.49
N ARG A 186 -21.63 17.76 11.31
CA ARG A 186 -21.79 17.03 10.05
C ARG A 186 -20.66 17.35 9.08
N TYR A 187 -20.11 16.31 8.48
CA TYR A 187 -19.07 16.40 7.45
C TYR A 187 -19.36 15.41 6.33
N GLN A 188 -18.93 15.75 5.12
CA GLN A 188 -18.86 14.76 4.05
C GLN A 188 -17.70 13.80 4.33
N LEU A 189 -17.86 12.52 3.97
CA LEU A 189 -16.85 11.51 4.27
C LEU A 189 -15.53 11.75 3.50
N ASP A 190 -15.57 12.38 2.33
CA ASP A 190 -14.38 12.78 1.60
C ASP A 190 -13.62 13.93 2.29
N ASP A 191 -14.33 14.88 2.94
CA ASP A 191 -13.67 15.91 3.76
C ASP A 191 -12.96 15.31 4.97
N LEU A 192 -13.57 14.31 5.60
CA LEU A 192 -12.92 13.55 6.70
C LEU A 192 -11.71 12.78 6.20
N ALA A 193 -11.81 12.13 5.03
CA ALA A 193 -10.69 11.42 4.41
C ALA A 193 -9.52 12.37 4.09
N ASP A 194 -9.80 13.61 3.67
CA ASP A 194 -8.76 14.60 3.37
C ASP A 194 -8.07 15.14 4.63
N LYS A 195 -8.69 15.06 5.78
CA LYS A 195 -8.09 15.39 7.08
C LYS A 195 -7.25 14.24 7.66
N GLY A 196 -7.35 13.05 7.06
CA GLY A 196 -6.65 11.84 7.52
C GLY A 196 -5.36 11.54 6.77
N MET A 197 -4.67 10.50 7.22
CA MET A 197 -3.41 10.01 6.62
C MET A 197 -3.59 9.38 5.22
N GLY A 198 -4.84 9.20 4.76
CA GLY A 198 -5.16 8.95 3.35
C GLY A 198 -4.78 10.11 2.43
N ASN A 199 -4.73 11.33 2.97
CA ASN A 199 -4.25 12.50 2.25
C ASN A 199 -2.73 12.44 2.05
N LYS A 200 -2.31 12.43 0.79
CA LYS A 200 -0.90 12.33 0.40
C LYS A 200 -0.03 13.46 1.00
N LYS A 201 -0.55 14.69 1.07
CA LYS A 201 0.16 15.86 1.62
C LYS A 201 0.43 15.68 3.11
N LEU A 202 -0.59 15.26 3.88
CA LEU A 202 -0.44 15.00 5.32
C LEU A 202 0.51 13.83 5.59
N ARG A 203 0.39 12.76 4.82
CA ARG A 203 1.28 11.60 4.92
C ARG A 203 2.74 11.95 4.61
N LYS A 204 2.98 12.73 3.55
CA LYS A 204 4.33 13.26 3.23
C LYS A 204 4.87 14.10 4.39
N GLY A 205 4.05 15.03 4.91
CA GLY A 205 4.43 15.90 6.03
C GLY A 205 4.81 15.10 7.29
N GLU A 206 4.03 14.07 7.65
CA GLU A 206 4.35 13.22 8.80
C GLU A 206 5.65 12.42 8.57
N LEU A 207 5.86 11.83 7.39
CA LEU A 207 7.09 11.12 7.08
C LEU A 207 8.32 12.03 7.17
N MET A 208 8.21 13.26 6.63
CA MET A 208 9.27 14.27 6.71
C MET A 208 9.55 14.68 8.15
N LEU A 209 8.52 14.95 8.96
CA LEU A 209 8.64 15.32 10.36
C LEU A 209 9.35 14.21 11.17
N ARG A 210 8.93 12.97 11.00
CA ARG A 210 9.53 11.82 11.67
C ARG A 210 11.00 11.64 11.30
N PHE A 211 11.30 11.78 10.02
CA PHE A 211 12.67 11.63 9.54
C PHE A 211 13.56 12.79 10.00
N ALA A 212 13.08 14.04 9.99
CA ALA A 212 13.79 15.18 10.54
C ALA A 212 14.11 14.99 12.04
N GLY A 213 13.19 14.36 12.79
CA GLY A 213 13.45 13.95 14.16
C GLY A 213 14.59 12.93 14.27
N CYS A 214 14.65 11.94 13.38
CA CYS A 214 15.76 10.97 13.35
C CYS A 214 17.10 11.65 13.00
N ASP A 215 17.13 12.56 12.03
CA ASP A 215 18.32 13.33 11.63
C ASP A 215 18.84 14.20 12.78
N ALA A 216 17.94 14.83 13.55
CA ALA A 216 18.30 15.60 14.74
C ALA A 216 18.93 14.71 15.83
N ILE A 217 18.33 13.56 16.12
CA ILE A 217 18.88 12.59 17.08
C ILE A 217 20.23 12.04 16.62
N ALA A 218 20.40 11.77 15.32
CA ALA A 218 21.67 11.30 14.77
C ALA A 218 22.80 12.33 15.01
N LYS A 219 22.52 13.61 14.80
CA LYS A 219 23.48 14.69 15.09
C LYS A 219 23.86 14.76 16.57
N GLU A 220 22.89 14.62 17.48
CA GLU A 220 23.14 14.59 18.93
C GLU A 220 24.01 13.41 19.37
N ARG A 221 23.82 12.26 18.72
CA ARG A 221 24.55 11.03 19.01
C ARG A 221 25.90 10.93 18.28
N ALA A 222 26.21 11.87 17.40
CA ALA A 222 27.32 11.81 16.45
C ALA A 222 27.26 10.56 15.54
N ASP A 223 26.05 10.06 15.25
CA ASP A 223 25.85 8.93 14.33
C ASP A 223 26.05 9.40 12.87
N VAL A 224 26.59 8.52 12.03
CA VAL A 224 26.76 8.75 10.60
C VAL A 224 25.49 8.34 9.85
N GLY A 225 25.02 9.22 8.96
CA GLY A 225 23.98 8.89 8.00
C GLY A 225 24.55 8.18 6.78
N LEU A 226 24.01 7.04 6.44
CA LEU A 226 24.38 6.25 5.26
C LEU A 226 23.18 6.16 4.32
N PHE A 227 23.34 6.66 3.10
CA PHE A 227 22.40 6.39 2.02
C PHE A 227 22.75 5.04 1.40
N VAL A 228 21.76 4.17 1.28
CA VAL A 228 21.93 2.81 0.79
C VAL A 228 20.91 2.54 -0.32
N THR A 229 21.39 2.04 -1.46
CA THR A 229 20.56 1.46 -2.51
C THR A 229 20.77 -0.05 -2.54
N LEU A 230 19.67 -0.80 -2.52
CA LEU A 230 19.67 -2.25 -2.61
C LEU A 230 18.82 -2.68 -3.81
N THR A 231 19.46 -3.33 -4.78
CA THR A 231 18.89 -3.74 -6.07
C THR A 231 18.77 -5.28 -6.15
N CYS A 232 17.78 -5.76 -6.89
CA CYS A 232 17.61 -7.19 -7.15
C CYS A 232 18.61 -7.75 -8.17
N PRO A 233 18.85 -9.08 -8.20
CA PRO A 233 19.53 -9.78 -9.29
C PRO A 233 18.88 -9.56 -10.66
N SER A 234 19.68 -9.70 -11.72
CA SER A 234 19.23 -9.54 -13.12
C SER A 234 18.01 -10.39 -13.45
N LYS A 235 17.87 -11.58 -12.88
CA LYS A 235 16.70 -12.46 -13.13
C LYS A 235 15.34 -11.91 -12.71
N PHE A 236 15.30 -10.87 -11.86
CA PHE A 236 14.05 -10.18 -11.47
C PHE A 236 13.66 -9.05 -12.43
N HIS A 237 14.59 -8.60 -13.27
CA HIS A 237 14.39 -7.51 -14.21
C HIS A 237 13.91 -8.02 -15.56
N ALA A 238 12.72 -7.56 -15.98
CA ALA A 238 12.13 -7.98 -17.24
C ALA A 238 12.75 -7.26 -18.46
N ILE A 239 13.20 -6.01 -18.26
CA ILE A 239 13.69 -5.13 -19.33
C ILE A 239 15.06 -4.57 -18.92
N LEU A 240 15.99 -4.55 -19.87
CA LEU A 240 17.30 -3.92 -19.69
C LEU A 240 17.15 -2.39 -19.77
N SER A 241 17.65 -1.66 -18.77
CA SER A 241 17.47 -0.19 -18.67
C SER A 241 18.07 0.56 -19.86
N LYS A 242 19.27 0.20 -20.28
CA LYS A 242 20.00 0.91 -21.35
C LYS A 242 19.42 0.72 -22.75
N SER A 243 18.90 -0.45 -23.07
CA SER A 243 18.43 -0.81 -24.42
C SER A 243 16.92 -0.84 -24.57
N ASP A 244 16.19 -0.79 -23.45
CA ASP A 244 14.72 -0.97 -23.37
C ASP A 244 14.26 -2.29 -24.05
N THR A 245 15.15 -3.31 -24.06
CA THR A 245 14.90 -4.63 -24.63
C THR A 245 14.66 -5.66 -23.54
N ILE A 246 14.03 -6.78 -23.90
CA ILE A 246 13.77 -7.88 -22.96
C ILE A 246 15.12 -8.42 -22.43
N ASN A 247 15.20 -8.56 -21.12
CA ASN A 247 16.34 -9.14 -20.45
C ASN A 247 16.35 -10.68 -20.64
N PRO A 248 17.39 -11.26 -21.27
CA PRO A 248 17.46 -12.72 -21.46
C PRO A 248 17.56 -13.51 -20.15
N ASN A 249 18.03 -12.88 -19.08
CA ASN A 249 18.16 -13.52 -17.76
C ASN A 249 16.84 -13.51 -16.95
N TYR A 250 15.81 -12.82 -17.42
CA TYR A 250 14.54 -12.71 -16.71
C TYR A 250 13.84 -14.08 -16.57
N GLN A 251 13.51 -14.47 -15.34
CA GLN A 251 12.92 -15.76 -15.02
C GLN A 251 11.40 -15.68 -14.72
N GLY A 252 10.75 -14.59 -15.07
CA GLY A 252 9.30 -14.44 -14.88
C GLY A 252 8.90 -13.99 -13.47
N ALA A 253 9.83 -13.46 -12.69
CA ALA A 253 9.55 -12.94 -11.36
C ALA A 253 8.61 -11.71 -11.42
N THR A 254 7.71 -11.62 -10.45
CA THR A 254 6.85 -10.42 -10.28
C THR A 254 7.56 -9.36 -9.43
N PRO A 255 7.12 -8.10 -9.46
CA PRO A 255 7.59 -7.09 -8.51
C PRO A 255 7.38 -7.47 -7.03
N ARG A 256 6.39 -8.33 -6.75
CA ARG A 256 6.19 -8.87 -5.39
C ARG A 256 7.29 -9.86 -5.03
N ASP A 257 7.68 -10.76 -5.94
CA ASP A 257 8.80 -11.69 -5.71
C ASP A 257 10.11 -10.92 -5.50
N ALA A 258 10.33 -9.83 -6.24
CA ALA A 258 11.47 -8.94 -6.05
C ALA A 258 11.45 -8.30 -4.65
N GLN A 259 10.28 -7.79 -4.21
CA GLN A 259 10.10 -7.23 -2.88
C GLN A 259 10.36 -8.26 -1.77
N ASP A 260 9.88 -9.47 -1.94
CA ASP A 260 10.05 -10.56 -0.97
C ASP A 260 11.52 -10.97 -0.88
N HIS A 261 12.23 -11.06 -2.03
CA HIS A 261 13.69 -11.28 -2.05
C HIS A 261 14.45 -10.20 -1.27
N LEU A 262 14.15 -8.91 -1.48
CA LEU A 262 14.80 -7.81 -0.75
C LEU A 262 14.47 -7.85 0.75
N THR A 263 13.25 -8.28 1.10
CA THR A 263 12.84 -8.47 2.50
C THR A 263 13.65 -9.59 3.17
N ASP A 264 13.91 -10.70 2.48
CA ASP A 264 14.74 -11.79 2.97
C ASP A 264 16.20 -11.37 3.14
N VAL A 265 16.76 -10.63 2.18
CA VAL A 265 18.13 -10.06 2.29
C VAL A 265 18.21 -9.19 3.55
N TRP A 266 17.24 -8.33 3.77
CA TRP A 266 17.21 -7.44 4.92
C TRP A 266 17.01 -8.20 6.24
N ALA A 267 16.15 -9.22 6.28
CA ALA A 267 15.95 -10.04 7.47
C ALA A 267 17.25 -10.75 7.91
N ARG A 268 17.98 -11.32 6.95
CA ARG A 268 19.28 -11.95 7.21
C ARG A 268 20.33 -10.92 7.64
N THR A 269 20.34 -9.74 7.03
CA THR A 269 21.24 -8.64 7.40
C THR A 269 20.97 -8.19 8.83
N ARG A 270 19.71 -7.96 9.22
CA ARG A 270 19.34 -7.60 10.60
C ARG A 270 19.80 -8.65 11.60
N ALA A 271 19.50 -9.92 11.34
CA ALA A 271 19.91 -11.01 12.23
C ALA A 271 21.44 -11.12 12.37
N GLN A 272 22.21 -10.78 11.34
CA GLN A 272 23.67 -10.71 11.44
C GLN A 272 24.11 -9.47 12.23
N ASN A 273 23.53 -8.32 11.93
CA ASN A 273 23.81 -7.06 12.65
C ASN A 273 23.51 -7.19 14.15
N ASP A 274 22.40 -7.84 14.53
CA ASP A 274 22.07 -8.07 15.94
C ASP A 274 23.15 -8.91 16.65
N ARG A 275 23.71 -9.93 15.99
CA ARG A 275 24.83 -10.72 16.53
C ARG A 275 26.13 -9.92 16.65
N ASP A 276 26.33 -8.98 15.73
CA ASP A 276 27.53 -8.12 15.70
C ASP A 276 27.36 -6.85 16.58
N GLY A 277 26.22 -6.70 17.29
CA GLY A 277 25.92 -5.54 18.12
C GLY A 277 25.61 -4.25 17.35
N ILE A 278 25.26 -4.36 16.06
CA ILE A 278 25.01 -3.25 15.17
C ILE A 278 23.49 -2.98 15.08
N GLN A 279 23.08 -1.80 15.46
CA GLN A 279 21.66 -1.40 15.46
C GLN A 279 21.47 -0.11 14.64
N PRO A 280 21.18 -0.20 13.34
CA PRO A 280 20.86 0.96 12.53
C PRO A 280 19.42 1.40 12.77
N TYR A 281 19.18 2.72 12.63
CA TYR A 281 17.82 3.28 12.62
C TYR A 281 17.66 4.27 11.47
N GLY A 282 16.43 4.47 11.02
CA GLY A 282 16.16 5.36 9.89
C GLY A 282 14.90 5.01 9.12
N LEU A 283 14.94 5.23 7.81
CA LEU A 283 13.81 5.02 6.90
C LEU A 283 14.22 4.20 5.68
N ARG A 284 13.40 3.22 5.34
CA ARG A 284 13.43 2.50 4.07
C ARG A 284 12.30 2.97 3.16
N VAL A 285 12.63 3.23 1.90
CA VAL A 285 11.70 3.53 0.82
C VAL A 285 11.80 2.44 -0.24
N VAL A 286 10.66 1.92 -0.70
CA VAL A 286 10.59 0.95 -1.80
C VAL A 286 10.08 1.66 -3.04
N GLU A 287 10.84 1.59 -4.11
CA GLU A 287 10.50 2.20 -5.40
C GLU A 287 10.53 1.16 -6.53
N PRO A 288 9.78 1.36 -7.62
CA PRO A 288 9.93 0.55 -8.82
C PRO A 288 11.07 1.05 -9.70
N HIS A 289 11.79 0.14 -10.33
CA HIS A 289 12.55 0.44 -11.53
C HIS A 289 11.62 0.66 -12.73
N HIS A 290 12.16 1.16 -13.85
CA HIS A 290 11.41 1.42 -15.09
C HIS A 290 10.62 0.19 -15.59
N ASP A 291 11.05 -1.02 -15.30
CA ASP A 291 10.43 -2.31 -15.64
C ASP A 291 9.49 -2.85 -14.55
N GLY A 292 9.30 -2.09 -13.46
CA GLY A 292 8.47 -2.45 -12.31
C GLY A 292 9.17 -3.30 -11.26
N CYS A 293 10.42 -3.75 -11.46
CA CYS A 293 11.17 -4.47 -10.43
C CYS A 293 11.37 -3.60 -9.19
N ALA A 294 11.12 -4.14 -8.00
CA ALA A 294 11.30 -3.41 -6.76
C ALA A 294 12.78 -3.19 -6.43
N HIS A 295 13.13 -2.01 -5.94
CA HIS A 295 14.41 -1.74 -5.31
C HIS A 295 14.23 -0.84 -4.09
N TRP A 296 15.22 -0.83 -3.19
CA TRP A 296 15.14 -0.12 -1.94
C TRP A 296 16.16 1.00 -1.85
N HIS A 297 15.65 2.16 -1.42
CA HIS A 297 16.47 3.23 -0.89
C HIS A 297 16.31 3.27 0.62
N MET A 298 17.41 3.37 1.33
CA MET A 298 17.41 3.46 2.78
C MET A 298 18.30 4.63 3.21
N VAL A 299 17.84 5.39 4.18
CA VAL A 299 18.71 6.29 4.94
C VAL A 299 18.78 5.74 6.35
N MET A 300 19.98 5.27 6.71
CA MET A 300 20.24 4.62 7.99
C MET A 300 21.30 5.39 8.77
N PHE A 301 21.02 5.60 10.05
CA PHE A 301 21.95 6.22 11.00
C PHE A 301 22.52 5.14 11.92
N MET A 302 23.80 5.26 12.24
CA MET A 302 24.51 4.36 13.15
C MET A 302 25.83 4.98 13.62
N ALA A 303 26.41 4.42 14.68
CA ALA A 303 27.72 4.85 15.13
C ALA A 303 28.79 4.65 14.02
N PRO A 304 29.76 5.59 13.88
CA PRO A 304 30.76 5.55 12.79
C PRO A 304 31.50 4.21 12.69
N GLU A 305 31.84 3.60 13.80
CA GLU A 305 32.56 2.31 13.88
C GLU A 305 31.75 1.11 13.31
N HIS A 306 30.44 1.26 13.20
CA HIS A 306 29.54 0.21 12.69
C HIS A 306 29.34 0.23 11.17
N VAL A 307 29.67 1.33 10.50
CA VAL A 307 29.36 1.56 9.07
C VAL A 307 30.00 0.51 8.16
N GLU A 308 31.28 0.21 8.38
CA GLU A 308 32.00 -0.76 7.55
C GLU A 308 31.41 -2.17 7.71
N GLN A 309 31.22 -2.62 8.96
CA GLN A 309 30.69 -3.96 9.23
C GLN A 309 29.23 -4.09 8.77
N PHE A 310 28.40 -3.07 8.96
CA PHE A 310 27.04 -3.02 8.42
C PHE A 310 27.05 -3.20 6.90
N THR A 311 27.88 -2.43 6.19
CA THR A 311 28.00 -2.51 4.73
C THR A 311 28.45 -3.89 4.27
N LYS A 312 29.41 -4.49 4.98
CA LYS A 312 29.91 -5.84 4.70
C LYS A 312 28.81 -6.90 4.89
N ASN A 313 28.04 -6.81 5.97
CA ASN A 313 26.92 -7.71 6.25
C ASN A 313 25.85 -7.62 5.15
N LEU A 314 25.45 -6.40 4.78
CA LEU A 314 24.46 -6.17 3.74
C LEU A 314 24.94 -6.71 2.38
N LYS A 315 26.17 -6.39 1.97
CA LYS A 315 26.76 -6.90 0.72
C LYS A 315 26.82 -8.43 0.70
N ARG A 316 27.24 -9.06 1.81
CA ARG A 316 27.30 -10.52 1.94
C ARG A 316 25.95 -11.17 1.64
N HIS A 317 24.86 -10.66 2.23
CA HIS A 317 23.53 -11.24 2.06
C HIS A 317 22.89 -10.88 0.72
N ALA A 318 23.15 -9.69 0.20
CA ALA A 318 22.68 -9.27 -1.11
C ALA A 318 23.33 -10.02 -2.27
N LEU A 319 24.61 -10.41 -2.12
CA LEU A 319 25.36 -11.18 -3.11
C LEU A 319 25.24 -12.69 -2.94
N ALA A 320 24.48 -13.16 -1.94
CA ALA A 320 24.29 -14.60 -1.73
C ALA A 320 23.51 -15.30 -2.86
N VAL A 321 22.78 -14.53 -3.65
CA VAL A 321 22.03 -15.00 -4.82
C VAL A 321 22.58 -14.28 -6.06
N ASP A 322 23.07 -15.05 -7.04
CA ASP A 322 23.64 -14.55 -8.30
C ASP A 322 24.71 -13.44 -8.09
N GLY A 323 25.55 -13.60 -7.07
CA GLY A 323 26.60 -12.63 -6.76
C GLY A 323 27.75 -12.61 -7.76
N ASP A 324 27.87 -13.63 -8.58
CA ASP A 324 28.84 -13.81 -9.65
C ASP A 324 28.38 -13.23 -11.01
N GLU A 325 27.13 -12.75 -11.12
CA GLU A 325 26.68 -12.13 -12.36
C GLU A 325 27.46 -10.83 -12.66
N PRO A 326 27.69 -10.50 -13.95
CA PRO A 326 28.41 -9.30 -14.33
C PRO A 326 27.80 -8.03 -13.73
N GLY A 327 28.60 -7.25 -12.98
CA GLY A 327 28.16 -6.01 -12.34
C GLY A 327 27.52 -6.17 -10.96
N ALA A 328 27.28 -7.39 -10.45
CA ALA A 328 26.66 -7.60 -9.15
C ALA A 328 27.40 -6.87 -8.02
N HIS A 329 28.72 -7.01 -7.94
CA HIS A 329 29.53 -6.35 -6.91
C HIS A 329 29.49 -4.82 -6.96
N ALA A 330 29.29 -4.24 -8.15
CA ALA A 330 29.25 -2.79 -8.34
C ALA A 330 27.85 -2.20 -8.08
N HIS A 331 26.78 -2.93 -8.43
CA HIS A 331 25.44 -2.35 -8.50
C HIS A 331 24.42 -2.97 -7.54
N ARG A 332 24.71 -4.16 -6.94
CA ARG A 332 23.75 -4.81 -6.04
C ARG A 332 23.52 -4.02 -4.75
N VAL A 333 24.57 -3.45 -4.21
CA VAL A 333 24.54 -2.59 -3.01
C VAL A 333 25.43 -1.40 -3.25
N ALA A 334 24.83 -0.23 -3.37
CA ALA A 334 25.53 1.04 -3.35
C ALA A 334 25.36 1.70 -1.97
N THR A 335 26.44 2.26 -1.43
CA THR A 335 26.42 2.99 -0.14
C THR A 335 27.16 4.30 -0.28
N GLU A 336 26.56 5.39 0.21
CA GLU A 336 27.15 6.72 0.21
C GLU A 336 26.96 7.35 1.60
N ALA A 337 28.07 7.79 2.22
CA ALA A 337 27.95 8.53 3.46
C ALA A 337 27.34 9.91 3.19
N ILE A 338 26.35 10.29 4.00
CA ILE A 338 25.72 11.60 3.90
C ILE A 338 26.67 12.63 4.46
N ASP A 339 27.11 13.56 3.60
CA ASP A 339 27.99 14.65 3.96
C ASP A 339 27.14 15.85 4.44
N PRO A 340 27.19 16.19 5.74
CA PRO A 340 26.42 17.31 6.28
C PRO A 340 26.78 18.67 5.63
N ALA A 341 27.98 18.79 5.04
CA ALA A 341 28.40 20.02 4.35
C ALA A 341 27.72 20.21 2.99
N LYS A 342 27.27 19.10 2.36
CA LYS A 342 26.55 19.12 1.08
C LYS A 342 25.03 19.19 1.23
N GLY A 343 24.51 18.87 2.42
CA GLY A 343 23.08 18.89 2.70
C GLY A 343 22.68 18.01 3.88
N SER A 344 21.46 18.20 4.38
CA SER A 344 20.93 17.36 5.44
C SER A 344 20.43 16.02 4.88
N ALA A 345 20.45 14.95 5.70
CA ALA A 345 19.81 13.69 5.37
C ALA A 345 18.31 13.87 5.02
N THR A 346 17.65 14.81 5.69
CA THR A 346 16.27 15.22 5.42
C THR A 346 16.10 15.77 4.00
N GLY A 347 17.04 16.57 3.49
CA GLY A 347 17.05 17.09 2.12
C GLY A 347 17.21 15.98 1.07
N TYR A 348 18.08 15.01 1.33
CA TYR A 348 18.22 13.81 0.49
C TYR A 348 16.90 13.02 0.41
N LEU A 349 16.28 12.77 1.54
CA LEU A 349 15.02 12.05 1.59
C LEU A 349 13.88 12.81 0.91
N ALA A 350 13.83 14.14 1.04
CA ALA A 350 12.79 14.96 0.41
C ALA A 350 12.67 14.70 -1.10
N LYS A 351 13.80 14.48 -1.79
CA LYS A 351 13.83 14.13 -3.22
C LYS A 351 13.06 12.84 -3.50
N TYR A 352 13.26 11.78 -2.71
CA TYR A 352 12.57 10.48 -2.89
C TYR A 352 11.10 10.55 -2.48
N LEU A 353 10.77 11.28 -1.41
CA LEU A 353 9.37 11.46 -1.03
C LEU A 353 8.60 12.27 -2.06
N SER A 354 9.21 13.32 -2.63
CA SER A 354 8.56 14.11 -3.68
C SER A 354 8.22 13.28 -4.90
N LYS A 355 9.09 12.37 -5.32
CA LYS A 355 8.83 11.43 -6.41
C LYS A 355 7.56 10.58 -6.20
N ASN A 356 7.26 10.24 -4.95
CA ASN A 356 6.16 9.34 -4.61
C ASN A 356 4.83 10.07 -4.30
N PHE A 357 4.90 11.37 -3.93
CA PHE A 357 3.73 12.10 -3.44
C PHE A 357 3.32 13.32 -4.28
N ASP A 358 4.26 13.97 -4.98
CA ASP A 358 3.99 15.25 -5.64
C ASP A 358 3.46 15.03 -7.06
N ASP A 359 2.15 15.16 -7.23
CA ASP A 359 1.51 15.15 -8.54
C ASP A 359 1.63 16.52 -9.26
N GLU A 360 1.87 17.62 -8.50
CA GLU A 360 1.75 18.98 -9.02
C GLU A 360 3.10 19.67 -9.35
N HIS A 361 4.23 19.22 -8.75
CA HIS A 361 5.48 19.99 -8.76
C HIS A 361 6.68 19.28 -9.38
N VAL A 362 6.59 18.01 -9.77
CA VAL A 362 7.70 17.26 -10.38
C VAL A 362 7.37 16.95 -11.84
N GLY A 363 7.77 17.85 -12.72
CA GLY A 363 7.62 17.66 -14.19
C GLY A 363 8.39 16.45 -14.71
N GLU A 364 9.48 16.06 -14.04
CA GLU A 364 10.37 14.99 -14.46
C GLU A 364 10.83 14.17 -13.27
N HIS A 365 10.82 12.85 -13.43
CA HIS A 365 11.37 11.89 -12.49
C HIS A 365 12.64 11.29 -13.10
N VAL A 366 13.78 11.47 -12.46
CA VAL A 366 15.06 10.89 -12.90
C VAL A 366 15.37 9.69 -12.03
N ASP A 367 15.45 8.51 -12.64
CA ASP A 367 15.88 7.27 -12.00
C ASP A 367 17.41 7.27 -11.80
N GLU A 368 17.92 6.32 -11.01
CA GLU A 368 19.37 6.14 -10.78
C GLU A 368 20.15 5.90 -12.07
N ASP A 369 19.54 5.24 -13.03
CA ASP A 369 20.10 4.99 -14.37
C ASP A 369 20.09 6.24 -15.26
N GLY A 370 19.65 7.41 -14.75
CA GLY A 370 19.51 8.64 -15.52
C GLY A 370 18.28 8.67 -16.43
N THR A 371 17.40 7.66 -16.34
CA THR A 371 16.16 7.62 -17.12
C THR A 371 15.19 8.69 -16.61
N ILE A 372 14.72 9.55 -17.50
CA ILE A 372 13.81 10.64 -17.18
C ILE A 372 12.37 10.18 -17.46
N SER A 373 11.59 10.04 -16.38
CA SER A 373 10.15 9.80 -16.47
C SER A 373 9.40 11.13 -16.36
N LYS A 374 8.63 11.47 -17.41
CA LYS A 374 7.81 12.69 -17.49
C LYS A 374 6.32 12.34 -17.41
N PRO A 375 5.46 13.32 -17.05
CA PRO A 375 4.03 13.17 -17.27
C PRO A 375 3.76 12.77 -18.74
N LYS A 376 3.03 11.69 -18.93
CA LYS A 376 2.77 11.12 -20.25
C LYS A 376 1.27 11.01 -20.51
N ARG A 377 0.85 11.37 -21.71
CA ARG A 377 -0.56 11.22 -22.08
C ARG A 377 -0.88 9.75 -22.28
N VAL A 378 -1.88 9.26 -21.54
CA VAL A 378 -2.41 7.89 -21.64
C VAL A 378 -3.91 8.00 -21.93
N GLY A 379 -4.32 7.71 -23.15
CA GLY A 379 -5.67 7.99 -23.61
C GLY A 379 -6.01 9.49 -23.56
N ARG A 380 -7.01 9.86 -22.77
CA ARG A 380 -7.44 11.26 -22.60
C ARG A 380 -6.79 11.97 -21.41
N GLU A 381 -6.06 11.27 -20.55
CA GLU A 381 -5.52 11.78 -19.30
C GLU A 381 -3.99 11.97 -19.37
N VAL A 382 -3.49 12.96 -18.65
CA VAL A 382 -2.07 13.11 -18.36
C VAL A 382 -1.78 12.36 -17.07
N VAL A 383 -0.90 11.37 -17.13
CA VAL A 383 -0.51 10.51 -16.01
C VAL A 383 0.85 10.92 -15.50
N THR A 384 0.93 11.22 -14.20
CA THR A 384 2.19 11.59 -13.55
C THR A 384 2.99 10.35 -13.12
N PRO A 385 4.32 10.46 -12.93
CA PRO A 385 5.12 9.40 -12.36
C PRO A 385 4.61 8.94 -10.98
N ALA A 386 4.19 9.87 -10.11
CA ALA A 386 3.65 9.55 -8.79
C ALA A 386 2.37 8.70 -8.86
N GLN A 387 1.49 8.97 -9.81
CA GLN A 387 0.30 8.12 -10.04
C GLN A 387 0.67 6.72 -10.51
N ARG A 388 1.74 6.57 -11.30
CA ARG A 388 2.24 5.26 -11.71
C ARG A 388 2.82 4.47 -10.55
N VAL A 389 3.63 5.13 -9.70
CA VAL A 389 4.20 4.52 -8.49
C VAL A 389 3.09 4.10 -7.52
N GLU A 390 2.06 4.93 -7.33
CA GLU A 390 0.88 4.57 -6.52
C GLU A 390 0.17 3.33 -7.08
N ALA A 391 -0.09 3.29 -8.40
CA ALA A 391 -0.75 2.15 -9.03
C ALA A 391 0.09 0.87 -8.93
N TRP A 392 1.42 0.98 -9.09
CA TRP A 392 2.36 -0.12 -8.90
C TRP A 392 2.31 -0.67 -7.47
N ALA A 393 2.43 0.21 -6.47
CA ALA A 393 2.37 -0.19 -5.07
C ALA A 393 1.03 -0.85 -4.72
N ALA A 394 -0.08 -0.33 -5.25
CA ALA A 394 -1.41 -0.86 -5.00
C ALA A 394 -1.64 -2.24 -5.62
N VAL A 395 -1.24 -2.47 -6.89
CA VAL A 395 -1.47 -3.76 -7.57
C VAL A 395 -0.63 -4.88 -6.94
N TRP A 396 0.59 -4.57 -6.53
CA TRP A 396 1.50 -5.56 -5.93
C TRP A 396 1.36 -5.67 -4.41
N GLY A 397 0.62 -4.75 -3.76
CA GLY A 397 0.46 -4.73 -2.31
C GLY A 397 1.78 -4.44 -1.58
N ILE A 398 2.58 -3.50 -2.11
CA ILE A 398 3.89 -3.16 -1.57
C ILE A 398 3.80 -1.97 -0.63
N ARG A 399 4.26 -2.17 0.61
CA ARG A 399 4.44 -1.07 1.57
C ARG A 399 5.71 -0.28 1.23
N GLN A 400 5.51 0.95 0.75
CA GLN A 400 6.62 1.77 0.25
C GLN A 400 7.53 2.34 1.34
N PHE A 401 6.99 2.73 2.51
CA PHE A 401 7.73 3.43 3.56
C PHE A 401 7.74 2.63 4.85
N GLN A 402 8.91 2.47 5.45
CA GLN A 402 9.06 1.79 6.74
C GLN A 402 10.19 2.39 7.55
N PHE A 403 9.86 2.89 8.73
CA PHE A 403 10.87 3.28 9.72
C PHE A 403 11.44 2.04 10.43
N VAL A 404 12.71 2.11 10.78
CA VAL A 404 13.46 1.06 11.45
C VAL A 404 14.11 1.67 12.70
N GLY A 405 14.06 0.99 13.84
CA GLY A 405 14.75 1.41 15.07
C GLY A 405 14.23 2.70 15.71
N THR A 406 13.06 3.20 15.28
CA THR A 406 12.47 4.43 15.79
C THR A 406 11.22 4.16 16.62
N PRO A 407 10.77 5.07 17.49
CA PRO A 407 9.52 4.91 18.21
C PRO A 407 8.33 4.71 17.26
N PRO A 408 7.33 3.91 17.66
CA PRO A 408 6.10 3.75 16.91
C PRO A 408 5.35 5.07 16.80
N VAL A 409 4.66 5.27 15.67
CA VAL A 409 3.94 6.52 15.40
C VAL A 409 2.56 6.56 16.06
N THR A 410 1.97 5.41 16.38
CA THR A 410 0.63 5.35 16.98
C THR A 410 0.57 6.10 18.33
N PRO A 411 1.48 5.90 19.30
CA PRO A 411 1.49 6.71 20.52
C PRO A 411 1.65 8.21 20.24
N TRP A 412 2.44 8.62 19.24
CA TRP A 412 2.55 10.03 18.81
C TRP A 412 1.19 10.61 18.41
N ARG A 413 0.44 9.88 17.59
CA ARG A 413 -0.88 10.30 17.11
C ARG A 413 -1.90 10.33 18.23
N GLU A 414 -1.86 9.36 19.15
CA GLU A 414 -2.73 9.35 20.32
C GLU A 414 -2.41 10.47 21.29
N THR A 415 -1.12 10.73 21.58
CA THR A 415 -0.67 11.83 22.43
C THR A 415 -1.18 13.19 21.94
N ARG A 416 -1.18 13.40 20.61
CA ARG A 416 -1.68 14.65 20.00
C ARG A 416 -3.17 14.90 20.27
N ARG A 417 -3.95 13.83 20.49
CA ARG A 417 -5.40 13.88 20.71
C ARG A 417 -5.80 14.15 22.16
N ILE A 418 -4.86 14.16 23.08
CA ILE A 418 -5.14 14.38 24.50
C ILE A 418 -5.29 15.88 24.75
N GLU A 419 -6.31 16.25 25.53
CA GLU A 419 -6.53 17.63 25.93
C GLU A 419 -5.57 18.05 27.06
N ALA A 420 -5.28 19.35 27.16
CA ALA A 420 -4.26 19.86 28.06
C ALA A 420 -4.56 19.58 29.54
N ASP A 421 -5.82 19.62 29.95
CA ASP A 421 -6.26 19.33 31.33
C ASP A 421 -6.03 17.86 31.71
N LYS A 422 -6.19 16.93 30.76
CA LYS A 422 -5.99 15.50 30.99
C LYS A 422 -4.52 15.09 31.11
N ILE A 423 -3.59 15.94 30.69
CA ILE A 423 -2.14 15.68 30.75
C ILE A 423 -1.43 16.43 31.89
N ALA A 424 -2.17 17.29 32.64
CA ALA A 424 -1.59 18.21 33.63
C ALA A 424 -0.78 17.48 34.72
N ASP A 425 -1.24 16.30 35.16
CA ASP A 425 -0.60 15.50 36.23
C ASP A 425 0.30 14.37 35.66
N ALA A 426 0.56 14.35 34.36
CA ALA A 426 1.38 13.32 33.75
C ALA A 426 2.88 13.50 34.12
N PRO A 427 3.69 12.42 34.06
CA PRO A 427 5.14 12.52 34.19
C PRO A 427 5.77 13.45 33.17
N ASP A 428 6.91 14.07 33.51
CA ASP A 428 7.56 15.07 32.68
C ASP A 428 7.84 14.64 31.24
N HIS A 429 8.25 13.37 31.03
CA HIS A 429 8.49 12.85 29.69
C HIS A 429 7.20 12.71 28.87
N VAL A 430 6.06 12.42 29.50
CA VAL A 430 4.75 12.36 28.84
C VAL A 430 4.27 13.78 28.49
N LYS A 431 4.45 14.75 29.39
CA LYS A 431 4.19 16.18 29.12
C LYS A 431 5.07 16.68 27.97
N ALA A 432 6.37 16.34 27.98
CA ALA A 432 7.30 16.71 26.91
C ALA A 432 6.85 16.11 25.55
N ALA A 433 6.43 14.84 25.53
CA ALA A 433 5.88 14.22 24.34
C ALA A 433 4.61 14.91 23.84
N TRP A 434 3.72 15.29 24.78
CA TRP A 434 2.49 16.00 24.43
C TRP A 434 2.78 17.40 23.86
N LEU A 435 3.66 18.18 24.49
CA LEU A 435 4.09 19.48 23.97
C LEU A 435 4.74 19.38 22.59
N ALA A 436 5.55 18.34 22.37
CA ALA A 436 6.20 18.05 21.10
C ALA A 436 5.20 17.77 19.95
N CYS A 437 4.06 17.19 20.26
CA CYS A 437 3.01 16.90 19.30
C CYS A 437 2.19 18.12 18.88
N GLN A 438 2.19 19.20 19.68
CA GLN A 438 1.36 20.37 19.44
C GLN A 438 2.01 21.28 18.39
N ARG A 439 1.17 21.82 17.51
CA ARG A 439 1.52 22.89 16.56
C ARG A 439 0.85 24.17 17.04
N GLU A 440 1.56 25.26 16.99
CA GLU A 440 0.96 26.58 17.15
C GLU A 440 0.74 27.18 15.76
N THR A 441 -0.45 27.69 15.53
CA THR A 441 -0.84 28.32 14.28
C THR A 441 -1.40 29.70 14.55
N THR A 442 -1.16 30.64 13.66
CA THR A 442 -1.80 31.96 13.64
C THR A 442 -2.42 32.19 12.26
N THR A 443 -3.33 33.11 12.18
CA THR A 443 -3.90 33.54 10.89
C THR A 443 -3.14 34.81 10.47
N ASP A 444 -2.61 34.84 9.25
CA ASP A 444 -1.93 36.00 8.70
C ASP A 444 -2.91 37.11 8.26
N GLU A 445 -2.38 38.20 7.75
CA GLU A 445 -3.17 39.34 7.26
C GLU A 445 -4.03 39.05 6.02
N HIS A 446 -3.76 37.90 5.35
CA HIS A 446 -4.52 37.41 4.19
C HIS A 446 -5.59 36.36 4.57
N GLY A 447 -5.72 36.05 5.88
CA GLY A 447 -6.64 35.02 6.37
C GLY A 447 -6.12 33.60 6.22
N GLU A 448 -4.84 33.39 5.86
CA GLU A 448 -4.22 32.08 5.75
C GLU A 448 -3.67 31.60 7.09
N VAL A 449 -3.85 30.30 7.36
CA VAL A 449 -3.32 29.67 8.59
C VAL A 449 -1.83 29.40 8.43
N VAL A 450 -1.02 30.13 9.21
CA VAL A 450 0.44 29.97 9.24
C VAL A 450 0.87 29.23 10.50
N VAL A 451 1.75 28.24 10.34
CA VAL A 451 2.33 27.49 11.47
C VAL A 451 3.46 28.34 12.08
N THR A 452 3.24 28.83 13.29
CA THR A 452 4.23 29.61 14.06
C THR A 452 5.20 28.73 14.84
N LYS A 453 4.74 27.54 15.26
CA LYS A 453 5.58 26.53 15.90
C LYS A 453 5.24 25.16 15.35
N PRO A 454 6.17 24.52 14.64
CA PRO A 454 5.97 23.15 14.17
C PRO A 454 6.05 22.15 15.32
N ALA A 455 5.43 20.98 15.15
CA ALA A 455 5.65 19.85 16.02
C ALA A 455 7.12 19.38 15.93
N ASP A 456 7.64 18.78 17.00
CA ASP A 456 9.05 18.34 17.10
C ASP A 456 9.14 16.84 17.43
N TYR A 457 9.40 16.03 16.41
CA TYR A 457 9.52 14.59 16.60
C TYR A 457 10.82 14.17 17.30
N ALA A 458 11.88 14.98 17.33
CA ALA A 458 13.09 14.68 18.09
C ALA A 458 12.84 14.75 19.60
N VAL A 459 12.07 15.74 20.06
CA VAL A 459 11.63 15.82 21.46
C VAL A 459 10.80 14.59 21.83
N TYR A 460 9.91 14.15 20.92
CA TYR A 460 9.15 12.93 21.16
C TYR A 460 10.04 11.68 21.25
N ILE A 461 11.04 11.53 20.37
CA ILE A 461 12.01 10.42 20.44
C ILE A 461 12.71 10.40 21.80
N ARG A 462 13.16 11.56 22.30
CA ARG A 462 13.81 11.67 23.64
C ARG A 462 12.83 11.30 24.76
N ALA A 463 11.59 11.77 24.67
CA ALA A 463 10.54 11.42 25.64
C ALA A 463 10.25 9.91 25.70
N GLN A 464 10.36 9.24 24.55
CA GLN A 464 10.24 7.79 24.43
C GLN A 464 11.45 6.99 24.96
N GLY A 465 12.52 7.67 25.37
CA GLY A 465 13.76 7.04 25.83
C GLY A 465 14.86 6.98 24.78
N GLY A 466 14.63 7.55 23.59
CA GLY A 466 15.57 7.55 22.48
C GLY A 466 15.14 6.64 21.32
N VAL A 467 16.03 6.42 20.37
CA VAL A 467 15.92 5.40 19.32
C VAL A 467 16.34 4.03 19.84
N LEU A 468 16.00 2.95 19.12
CA LEU A 468 16.49 1.57 19.36
C LEU A 468 16.02 0.93 20.68
N GLN A 469 14.95 1.43 21.28
CA GLN A 469 14.42 0.89 22.54
C GLN A 469 13.62 -0.43 22.34
N GLY A 470 13.27 -0.79 21.13
CA GLY A 470 12.49 -2.02 20.87
C GLY A 470 11.14 -2.01 21.58
N ARG A 471 10.97 -2.91 22.55
CA ARG A 471 9.75 -3.00 23.38
C ARG A 471 9.77 -2.07 24.61
N ASP A 472 10.91 -1.45 24.92
CA ASP A 472 11.14 -0.68 26.15
C ASP A 472 10.87 0.83 25.94
N TYR A 473 10.15 1.19 24.89
CA TYR A 473 9.65 2.55 24.72
C TYR A 473 8.76 2.93 25.92
N ARG A 474 8.85 4.20 26.37
CA ARG A 474 8.23 4.65 27.61
C ARG A 474 6.73 4.92 27.51
N ILE A 475 6.26 5.30 26.33
CA ILE A 475 4.85 5.67 26.10
C ILE A 475 4.24 4.67 25.13
N HIS A 476 3.15 4.04 25.56
CA HIS A 476 2.42 3.03 24.79
C HIS A 476 0.98 3.48 24.53
N VAL A 477 0.33 2.84 23.56
CA VAL A 477 -1.09 3.02 23.30
C VAL A 477 -1.89 2.26 24.37
N ALA A 478 -2.85 2.95 24.99
CA ALA A 478 -3.87 2.32 25.79
C ALA A 478 -5.00 1.84 24.87
N GLU A 479 -5.39 0.59 25.01
CA GLU A 479 -6.40 -0.04 24.19
C GLU A 479 -7.48 -0.71 25.05
N ARG A 480 -8.69 -0.78 24.52
CA ARG A 480 -9.74 -1.64 25.07
C ARG A 480 -10.20 -2.64 24.03
N LEU A 481 -10.54 -3.83 24.47
CA LEU A 481 -11.20 -4.82 23.64
C LEU A 481 -12.67 -4.39 23.46
N LYS A 482 -13.11 -4.23 22.22
CA LYS A 482 -14.49 -3.89 21.85
C LYS A 482 -14.99 -4.95 20.90
N ALA A 483 -16.09 -5.62 21.23
CA ALA A 483 -16.80 -6.45 20.29
C ALA A 483 -17.46 -5.53 19.26
N VAL A 484 -17.06 -5.68 17.99
CA VAL A 484 -17.59 -4.91 16.88
C VAL A 484 -18.31 -5.87 15.95
N GLU A 485 -19.58 -5.59 15.67
CA GLU A 485 -20.32 -6.35 14.68
C GLU A 485 -19.86 -5.93 13.28
N GLY A 486 -19.26 -6.85 12.54
CA GLY A 486 -18.85 -6.68 11.16
C GLY A 486 -19.77 -7.46 10.22
N ARG A 487 -19.58 -7.29 8.91
CA ARG A 487 -20.35 -7.99 7.87
C ARG A 487 -20.39 -9.53 8.06
N TYR A 488 -19.38 -10.10 8.69
CA TYR A 488 -19.26 -11.57 8.87
C TYR A 488 -19.44 -12.03 10.32
N GLY A 489 -19.94 -11.18 11.19
CA GLY A 489 -20.21 -11.47 12.61
C GLY A 489 -19.43 -10.57 13.58
N LEU A 490 -19.53 -10.89 14.84
CA LEU A 490 -18.82 -10.18 15.91
C LEU A 490 -17.31 -10.46 15.81
N VAL A 491 -16.52 -9.39 15.86
CA VAL A 491 -15.06 -9.46 15.91
C VAL A 491 -14.59 -8.63 17.09
N ASP A 492 -13.78 -9.22 17.96
CA ASP A 492 -13.10 -8.48 19.01
C ASP A 492 -11.97 -7.66 18.41
N ARG A 493 -12.04 -6.35 18.60
CA ARG A 493 -11.01 -5.40 18.14
C ARG A 493 -10.39 -4.67 19.32
N HIS A 494 -9.07 -4.55 19.29
CA HIS A 494 -8.35 -3.62 20.14
C HIS A 494 -8.55 -2.20 19.60
N VAL A 495 -9.26 -1.37 20.36
CA VAL A 495 -9.55 0.02 19.99
C VAL A 495 -8.70 0.93 20.89
N PRO A 496 -7.86 1.80 20.31
CA PRO A 496 -7.09 2.76 21.09
C PRO A 496 -8.00 3.68 21.89
N THR A 497 -7.64 3.92 23.14
CA THR A 497 -8.38 4.81 24.06
C THR A 497 -7.53 5.98 24.54
N GLY A 498 -6.24 5.96 24.26
CA GLY A 498 -5.29 6.96 24.69
C GLY A 498 -3.88 6.41 24.79
N ILE A 499 -3.13 6.89 25.77
CA ILE A 499 -1.76 6.44 26.05
C ILE A 499 -1.60 6.06 27.53
N TYR A 500 -0.58 5.27 27.83
CA TYR A 500 -0.09 5.03 29.18
C TYR A 500 1.44 5.05 29.21
N CYS A 501 2.00 5.30 30.39
CA CYS A 501 3.44 5.20 30.61
C CYS A 501 3.82 3.80 31.08
N ALA A 502 4.90 3.22 30.55
CA ALA A 502 5.40 1.90 30.94
C ALA A 502 5.69 1.76 32.45
N SER A 503 6.11 2.86 33.10
CA SER A 503 6.36 2.89 34.55
C SER A 503 5.08 2.90 35.41
N ALA A 504 3.92 3.22 34.82
CA ALA A 504 2.62 3.26 35.52
C ALA A 504 1.48 2.82 34.57
N PRO A 505 1.46 1.55 34.13
CA PRO A 505 0.54 1.09 33.07
C PRO A 505 -0.94 1.14 33.46
N HIS A 506 -1.25 1.27 34.76
CA HIS A 506 -2.62 1.44 35.27
C HIS A 506 -3.15 2.89 35.14
N VAL A 507 -2.25 3.87 34.85
CA VAL A 507 -2.64 5.27 34.65
C VAL A 507 -2.73 5.51 33.15
N GLN A 508 -3.95 5.78 32.68
CA GLN A 508 -4.21 6.04 31.26
C GLN A 508 -4.61 7.49 31.03
N TYR A 509 -4.07 8.09 29.98
CA TYR A 509 -4.41 9.43 29.52
C TYR A 509 -5.29 9.30 28.29
N ALA A 510 -6.60 9.53 28.48
CA ALA A 510 -7.59 9.30 27.43
C ALA A 510 -7.47 10.31 26.30
N SER A 511 -7.41 9.82 25.07
CA SER A 511 -7.47 10.63 23.86
C SER A 511 -8.93 11.02 23.54
N THR A 512 -9.13 12.22 23.01
CA THR A 512 -10.45 12.68 22.56
C THR A 512 -10.78 12.04 21.22
N ARG A 513 -11.89 11.31 21.17
CA ARG A 513 -12.39 10.61 20.01
C ARG A 513 -13.87 10.87 19.85
N TYR A 514 -14.34 10.90 18.60
CA TYR A 514 -15.74 11.08 18.27
C TYR A 514 -16.32 9.79 17.69
N GLU A 515 -17.57 9.50 18.07
CA GLU A 515 -18.34 8.43 17.45
C GLU A 515 -19.11 8.99 16.26
N TRP A 516 -18.83 8.45 15.07
CA TRP A 516 -19.43 8.91 13.84
C TRP A 516 -20.54 7.97 13.38
N ARG A 517 -21.66 8.53 12.96
CA ARG A 517 -22.74 7.78 12.31
C ARG A 517 -23.00 8.34 10.92
N ARG A 518 -23.43 7.49 10.02
CA ARG A 518 -23.91 7.91 8.73
C ARG A 518 -25.29 8.58 8.88
N VAL A 519 -25.46 9.75 8.25
CA VAL A 519 -26.76 10.41 8.15
C VAL A 519 -27.42 9.90 6.88
N GLY A 520 -28.55 9.19 7.02
CA GLY A 520 -29.28 8.67 5.85
C GLY A 520 -29.84 9.78 4.99
N LEU A 521 -29.87 9.57 3.68
CA LEU A 521 -30.83 10.26 2.82
C LEU A 521 -32.23 9.92 3.35
N ALA A 522 -32.96 10.93 3.81
CA ALA A 522 -34.33 10.77 4.24
C ALA A 522 -35.22 10.47 3.03
N VAL A 523 -35.29 9.19 2.65
CA VAL A 523 -36.45 8.66 1.96
C VAL A 523 -37.32 8.11 3.07
N GLY A 524 -38.43 8.79 3.32
CA GLY A 524 -39.31 8.54 4.45
C GLY A 524 -39.77 7.09 4.56
N VAL A 525 -39.22 6.40 5.51
CA VAL A 525 -39.84 5.35 6.35
C VAL A 525 -39.01 5.25 7.61
N GLY A 526 -39.64 5.45 8.76
CA GLY A 526 -38.95 5.44 10.05
C GLY A 526 -38.45 4.05 10.41
N LEU A 527 -37.15 3.90 10.45
CA LEU A 527 -36.48 2.83 11.17
C LEU A 527 -35.54 3.44 12.19
N ARG A 528 -35.98 3.49 13.43
CA ARG A 528 -35.14 3.69 14.60
C ARG A 528 -34.47 2.36 14.90
N GLY A 529 -33.29 2.10 14.33
CA GLY A 529 -32.39 1.05 14.76
C GLY A 529 -31.34 1.60 15.74
N PRO A 530 -30.78 0.76 16.64
CA PRO A 530 -29.69 1.17 17.51
C PRO A 530 -28.46 1.56 16.68
N TRP A 531 -27.71 2.52 17.18
CA TRP A 531 -26.48 3.03 16.61
C TRP A 531 -25.49 1.91 16.28
N SER A 532 -25.10 1.84 15.04
CA SER A 532 -24.05 0.92 14.58
C SER A 532 -22.83 1.74 14.17
N PRO A 533 -21.61 1.41 14.60
CA PRO A 533 -20.41 2.01 14.07
C PRO A 533 -20.35 1.84 12.54
N VAL A 534 -19.83 2.82 11.82
CA VAL A 534 -19.87 2.88 10.35
C VAL A 534 -19.16 1.71 9.65
N ASN A 535 -18.40 0.91 10.37
CA ASN A 535 -17.85 -0.36 9.88
C ASN A 535 -18.89 -1.48 9.74
N ASN A 536 -20.14 -1.24 10.09
CA ASN A 536 -21.21 -2.24 10.06
C ASN A 536 -22.20 -1.94 8.94
N CYS A 537 -21.89 -2.35 7.71
CA CYS A 537 -22.91 -2.60 6.72
C CYS A 537 -23.63 -3.90 7.11
N THR A 538 -24.77 -3.78 7.80
CA THR A 538 -25.68 -4.91 8.06
C THR A 538 -26.54 -5.22 6.84
N ALA A 539 -27.10 -6.41 6.77
CA ALA A 539 -27.99 -6.84 5.69
C ALA A 539 -29.26 -5.96 5.52
N ASP A 540 -29.56 -5.12 6.54
CA ASP A 540 -30.69 -4.16 6.51
C ASP A 540 -30.44 -2.91 5.64
N ASP A 541 -29.22 -2.74 5.08
CA ASP A 541 -28.88 -1.71 4.10
C ASP A 541 -29.21 -2.11 2.64
N ALA A 542 -29.86 -3.28 2.43
CA ALA A 542 -30.24 -3.75 1.10
C ALA A 542 -31.00 -2.72 0.24
N PRO A 543 -31.95 -1.92 0.77
CA PRO A 543 -32.63 -0.86 0.00
C PRO A 543 -31.71 0.26 -0.49
N PHE A 544 -30.59 0.50 0.20
CA PHE A 544 -29.62 1.50 -0.22
C PHE A 544 -28.83 1.04 -1.45
N TRP A 545 -28.47 -0.25 -1.51
CA TRP A 545 -27.74 -0.81 -2.64
C TRP A 545 -28.61 -0.90 -3.89
N GLU A 546 -29.89 -1.14 -3.73
CA GLU A 546 -30.86 -1.08 -4.84
C GLU A 546 -31.03 0.34 -5.37
N ALA A 547 -31.09 1.36 -4.50
CA ALA A 547 -31.13 2.75 -4.91
C ALA A 547 -29.81 3.24 -5.53
N ALA A 548 -28.66 2.80 -5.01
CA ALA A 548 -27.35 3.05 -5.60
C ALA A 548 -27.16 2.29 -6.92
N ALA A 549 -27.71 1.08 -7.05
CA ALA A 549 -27.74 0.31 -8.29
C ALA A 549 -28.64 0.94 -9.37
N ALA A 550 -29.78 1.49 -8.99
CA ALA A 550 -30.66 2.23 -9.91
C ALA A 550 -30.04 3.54 -10.42
N TYR A 551 -29.22 4.18 -9.59
CA TYR A 551 -28.41 5.36 -10.02
C TYR A 551 -27.16 4.98 -10.80
N SER A 552 -26.76 3.69 -10.76
CA SER A 552 -25.51 3.15 -11.33
C SER A 552 -25.70 2.38 -12.62
N ALA A 553 -26.82 2.49 -13.32
CA ALA A 553 -27.00 1.85 -14.63
C ALA A 553 -25.94 2.28 -15.68
N GLU A 554 -25.17 3.35 -15.41
CA GLU A 554 -24.01 3.80 -16.20
C GLU A 554 -22.66 3.70 -15.47
N VAL A 555 -22.61 3.20 -14.21
CA VAL A 555 -21.36 3.11 -13.41
C VAL A 555 -21.23 1.68 -12.88
N PRO A 556 -20.12 0.97 -13.15
CA PRO A 556 -19.92 -0.38 -12.58
C PRO A 556 -20.01 -0.32 -11.05
N PRO A 557 -20.54 -1.37 -10.40
CA PRO A 557 -20.82 -1.38 -8.98
C PRO A 557 -19.56 -1.03 -8.17
N PHE A 558 -19.73 -0.06 -7.27
CA PHE A 558 -18.71 0.36 -6.32
C PHE A 558 -18.44 -0.77 -5.33
N ASP A 559 -17.18 -1.18 -5.18
CA ASP A 559 -16.76 -2.11 -4.15
C ASP A 559 -16.36 -1.34 -2.91
N ASP A 560 -17.32 -1.12 -2.04
CA ASP A 560 -17.19 -0.44 -0.77
C ASP A 560 -16.41 -1.26 0.27
N SER A 561 -16.33 -2.58 0.11
CA SER A 561 -15.62 -3.45 1.06
C SER A 561 -14.10 -3.22 1.11
N GLU A 562 -13.48 -2.72 0.02
CA GLU A 562 -12.07 -2.29 0.03
C GLU A 562 -11.85 -0.97 0.78
N TRP A 563 -12.89 -0.14 0.88
CA TRP A 563 -12.81 1.18 1.50
C TRP A 563 -13.44 1.23 2.89
N PHE A 564 -14.65 0.70 3.04
CA PHE A 564 -15.34 0.71 4.32
C PHE A 564 -14.81 -0.36 5.28
N GLY A 565 -14.29 -1.49 4.80
CA GLY A 565 -13.57 -2.47 5.62
C GLY A 565 -12.20 -1.97 6.11
N SER A 566 -11.65 -0.92 5.50
CA SER A 566 -10.38 -0.28 5.87
C SER A 566 -10.55 1.10 6.52
N PHE A 567 -11.75 1.67 6.53
CA PHE A 567 -12.05 2.93 7.20
C PHE A 567 -12.47 2.65 8.64
N ASP A 568 -11.54 2.83 9.55
CA ASP A 568 -11.82 2.87 10.97
C ASP A 568 -12.07 4.32 11.37
N PHE A 569 -13.34 4.66 11.67
CA PHE A 569 -13.71 6.02 12.08
C PHE A 569 -13.23 6.35 13.49
N ASP A 570 -12.88 5.35 14.29
CA ASP A 570 -12.19 5.54 15.55
C ASP A 570 -10.77 6.11 15.36
N CYS A 571 -10.27 6.15 14.11
CA CYS A 571 -8.98 6.72 13.77
C CYS A 571 -8.97 8.24 13.49
N PHE A 572 -10.10 8.93 13.51
CA PHE A 572 -10.13 10.38 13.41
C PHE A 572 -9.92 11.04 14.79
N ASP A 573 -9.02 11.99 14.87
CA ASP A 573 -8.81 12.79 16.08
C ASP A 573 -9.86 13.92 16.20
N LYS A 574 -9.77 14.70 17.27
CA LYS A 574 -10.62 15.88 17.49
C LYS A 574 -10.53 16.94 16.36
N PHE A 575 -9.55 16.82 15.49
CA PHE A 575 -9.37 17.65 14.29
C PHE A 575 -9.81 16.93 13.02
N GLY A 576 -10.33 15.69 13.12
CA GLY A 576 -10.78 14.87 12.01
C GLY A 576 -9.66 14.17 11.25
N ASP A 577 -8.48 13.98 11.86
CA ASP A 577 -7.34 13.32 11.24
C ASP A 577 -7.42 11.78 11.33
N TYR A 578 -7.15 11.11 10.20
CA TYR A 578 -7.18 9.64 10.07
C TYR A 578 -5.91 8.96 10.62
N ASN A 579 -6.03 7.83 11.29
CA ASN A 579 -4.91 7.01 11.78
C ASN A 579 -4.85 5.64 11.07
N PRO A 580 -3.95 5.44 10.09
CA PRO A 580 -3.84 4.20 9.35
C PRO A 580 -3.14 3.05 10.10
N ASP A 581 -2.47 3.31 11.24
CA ASP A 581 -1.65 2.29 11.93
C ASP A 581 -2.49 1.27 12.72
N LEU A 582 -3.80 1.48 12.81
CA LEU A 582 -4.72 0.49 13.39
C LEU A 582 -4.84 -0.80 12.55
N PHE A 583 -4.34 -0.78 11.29
CA PHE A 583 -4.36 -1.93 10.38
C PHE A 583 -3.04 -2.69 10.28
N THR A 584 -1.95 -2.21 10.89
CA THR A 584 -0.59 -2.74 10.65
C THR A 584 0.04 -3.48 11.82
N GLN A 585 -0.65 -3.67 12.93
CA GLN A 585 -0.15 -4.48 14.03
C GLN A 585 -0.73 -5.90 14.00
N ARG A 586 -0.33 -6.70 13.02
CA ARG A 586 -0.21 -8.15 13.14
C ARG A 586 1.04 -8.57 12.39
N GLU A 587 2.15 -8.57 13.10
CA GLU A 587 3.28 -9.52 13.08
C GLU A 587 3.97 -9.46 14.44
#